data_721bb499eb2ea094abbe5a74ad10508d
#
_entry.id   721bb499eb2ea094abbe5a74ad10508d
#
_cell.length_a   1.000
_cell.length_b   1.000
_cell.length_c   1.000
_cell.angle_alpha   90.00
_cell.angle_beta   90.00
_cell.angle_gamma   90.00
#
_symmetry.space_group_name_H-M   'P 1'
#
loop_
_entity.id
_entity.type
_entity.pdbx_description
1 polymer ?
#
loop_
_entity_poly.entity_id
_entity_poly.type
_entity_poly.pdbx_seq_one_letter_code
_entity_poly.pdbx_strand_id
1 'polypeptide(L)'
;MSQTNFLDEIQEINLAYLLLAQRLLDEDREAAMFRLKIDSDVADLIVSLSARQLTKLARTSQLLCRFSQMSAERLRQLTDNPRDQGLAGLHASLLLAGETFEPMPAEDTK
;
A
#
# COMPACT_ATOMS: atom_id res chain seq x y z
N MET A 1 23.84 -14.17 12.23
CA MET A 1 22.69 -14.21 11.86
C MET A 1 22.07 -12.93 11.60
N SER A 2 22.34 -12.01 12.24
CA SER A 2 21.55 -10.90 12.15
C SER A 2 21.70 -10.11 10.91
N GLN A 3 22.80 -10.09 10.23
CA GLN A 3 22.85 -9.23 9.11
C GLN A 3 22.10 -9.76 7.93
N THR A 4 21.94 -11.03 7.82
CA THR A 4 21.13 -11.51 6.74
C THR A 4 19.70 -11.12 6.96
N ASN A 5 19.38 -10.70 8.16
CA ASN A 5 18.00 -10.45 8.49
C ASN A 5 17.41 -9.25 7.81
N PHE A 6 18.21 -8.25 7.48
CA PHE A 6 17.67 -7.11 6.80
C PHE A 6 17.11 -7.49 5.43
N LEU A 7 17.87 -8.28 4.70
CA LEU A 7 17.41 -8.70 3.40
C LEU A 7 16.23 -9.63 3.53
N ASP A 8 16.28 -10.54 4.50
CA ASP A 8 15.14 -11.42 4.73
C ASP A 8 13.90 -10.64 5.12
N GLU A 9 14.06 -9.64 5.95
CA GLU A 9 12.92 -8.83 6.37
C GLU A 9 12.33 -8.06 5.22
N ILE A 10 13.19 -7.52 4.36
CA ILE A 10 12.70 -6.82 3.18
C ILE A 10 11.88 -7.76 2.31
N GLN A 11 12.38 -8.98 2.14
CA GLN A 11 11.67 -9.93 1.31
C GLN A 11 10.36 -10.35 1.92
N GLU A 12 10.30 -10.48 3.24
CA GLU A 12 9.05 -10.80 3.90
C GLU A 12 8.03 -9.69 3.74
N ILE A 13 8.48 -8.45 3.88
CA ILE A 13 7.58 -7.32 3.73
C ILE A 13 7.10 -7.24 2.28
N ASN A 14 8.01 -7.45 1.35
CA ASN A 14 7.64 -7.42 -0.06
C ASN A 14 6.58 -8.47 -0.37
N LEU A 15 6.76 -9.67 0.15
CA LEU A 15 5.80 -10.73 -0.12
C LEU A 15 4.46 -10.41 0.50
N ALA A 16 4.45 -9.93 1.73
CA ALA A 16 3.21 -9.56 2.39
C ALA A 16 2.50 -8.45 1.63
N TYR A 17 3.27 -7.49 1.13
CA TYR A 17 2.71 -6.39 0.36
C TYR A 17 2.08 -6.90 -0.93
N LEU A 18 2.76 -7.79 -1.64
CA LEU A 18 2.24 -8.30 -2.89
C LEU A 18 0.98 -9.14 -2.67
N LEU A 19 0.96 -9.93 -1.60
CA LEU A 19 -0.22 -10.71 -1.30
C LEU A 19 -1.40 -9.82 -0.94
N LEU A 20 -1.14 -8.77 -0.19
CA LEU A 20 -2.19 -7.82 0.13
C LEU A 20 -2.68 -7.13 -1.13
N ALA A 21 -1.75 -6.75 -2.01
CA ALA A 21 -2.14 -6.09 -3.25
C ALA A 21 -3.04 -6.98 -4.08
N GLN A 22 -2.73 -8.27 -4.16
CA GLN A 22 -3.59 -9.19 -4.91
C GLN A 22 -4.99 -9.26 -4.31
N ARG A 23 -5.08 -9.32 -2.99
CA ARG A 23 -6.37 -9.39 -2.35
C ARG A 23 -7.18 -8.11 -2.55
N LEU A 24 -6.52 -6.97 -2.46
CA LEU A 24 -7.20 -5.71 -2.67
C LEU A 24 -7.71 -5.60 -4.10
N LEU A 25 -6.88 -5.99 -5.05
CA LEU A 25 -7.28 -5.91 -6.45
C LEU A 25 -8.42 -6.87 -6.76
N ASP A 26 -8.45 -7.99 -6.06
CA ASP A 26 -9.50 -8.95 -6.26
C ASP A 26 -10.83 -8.46 -5.69
N GLU A 27 -10.77 -7.69 -4.62
CA GLU A 27 -11.97 -7.18 -4.02
C GLU A 27 -12.55 -5.96 -4.71
N ASP A 28 -11.71 -5.02 -5.03
CA ASP A 28 -12.16 -3.79 -5.67
C ASP A 28 -10.97 -3.23 -6.44
N ARG A 29 -10.91 -3.56 -7.71
CA ARG A 29 -9.76 -3.24 -8.53
C ARG A 29 -9.49 -1.74 -8.60
N GLU A 30 -10.55 -0.96 -8.79
CA GLU A 30 -10.39 0.48 -8.92
C GLU A 30 -9.86 1.10 -7.65
N ALA A 31 -10.47 0.75 -6.53
CA ALA A 31 -10.02 1.29 -5.27
C ALA A 31 -8.59 0.84 -4.96
N ALA A 32 -8.29 -0.41 -5.28
CA ALA A 32 -6.97 -0.92 -5.02
C ALA A 32 -5.91 -0.19 -5.84
N MET A 33 -6.19 0.02 -7.12
CA MET A 33 -5.23 0.73 -7.96
C MET A 33 -4.96 2.12 -7.42
N PHE A 34 -6.01 2.77 -6.93
CA PHE A 34 -5.86 4.10 -6.38
C PHE A 34 -5.02 4.08 -5.10
N ARG A 35 -5.32 3.15 -4.21
CA ARG A 35 -4.60 3.07 -2.94
C ARG A 35 -3.17 2.63 -3.13
N LEU A 36 -2.93 1.72 -4.06
CA LEU A 36 -1.58 1.23 -4.30
C LEU A 36 -0.79 2.14 -5.23
N LYS A 37 -1.47 3.08 -5.87
CA LYS A 37 -0.82 4.00 -6.80
C LYS A 37 -0.19 3.25 -7.96
N ILE A 38 -0.95 2.35 -8.54
CA ILE A 38 -0.48 1.57 -9.67
C ILE A 38 -1.46 1.72 -10.82
N ASP A 39 -0.94 1.55 -12.02
CA ASP A 39 -1.80 1.66 -13.19
C ASP A 39 -2.36 0.30 -13.57
N SER A 40 -3.13 0.28 -14.62
CA SER A 40 -3.82 -0.92 -15.05
C SER A 40 -2.86 -2.03 -15.43
N ASP A 41 -1.76 -1.68 -16.07
CA ASP A 41 -0.80 -2.69 -16.50
C ASP A 41 -0.15 -3.38 -15.31
N VAL A 42 0.21 -2.60 -14.30
CA VAL A 42 0.81 -3.17 -13.10
C VAL A 42 -0.23 -4.02 -12.37
N ALA A 43 -1.47 -3.53 -12.31
CA ALA A 43 -2.53 -4.30 -11.67
C ALA A 43 -2.72 -5.64 -12.36
N ASP A 44 -2.76 -5.63 -13.69
CA ASP A 44 -2.90 -6.87 -14.43
C ASP A 44 -1.77 -7.84 -14.12
N LEU A 45 -0.56 -7.31 -14.05
CA LEU A 45 0.58 -8.15 -13.75
C LEU A 45 0.45 -8.76 -12.37
N ILE A 46 0.14 -7.95 -11.38
CA ILE A 46 0.08 -8.43 -10.01
C ILE A 46 -0.96 -9.54 -9.84
N VAL A 47 -2.15 -9.35 -10.42
CA VAL A 47 -3.17 -10.37 -10.24
C VAL A 47 -2.84 -11.65 -10.98
N SER A 48 -1.98 -11.58 -11.97
CA SER A 48 -1.63 -12.76 -12.75
C SER A 48 -0.48 -13.56 -12.16
N LEU A 49 0.19 -13.04 -11.15
CA LEU A 49 1.37 -13.71 -10.61
C LEU A 49 0.98 -14.92 -9.78
N SER A 50 1.67 -16.02 -10.01
CA SER A 50 1.51 -17.20 -9.21
C SER A 50 2.26 -17.04 -7.90
N ALA A 51 2.03 -17.94 -6.96
CA ALA A 51 2.74 -17.88 -5.68
C ALA A 51 4.25 -17.91 -5.90
N ARG A 52 4.69 -18.72 -6.84
CA ARG A 52 6.11 -18.82 -7.14
C ARG A 52 6.64 -17.52 -7.69
N GLN A 53 5.89 -16.90 -8.58
CA GLN A 53 6.32 -15.63 -9.15
C GLN A 53 6.31 -14.53 -8.11
N LEU A 54 5.33 -14.54 -7.22
CA LEU A 54 5.30 -13.57 -6.14
C LEU A 54 6.54 -13.68 -5.26
N THR A 55 6.89 -14.91 -4.91
CA THR A 55 8.07 -15.15 -4.10
C THR A 55 9.33 -14.64 -4.81
N LYS A 56 9.39 -14.90 -6.11
CA LYS A 56 10.55 -14.47 -6.87
C LYS A 56 10.63 -12.96 -6.92
N LEU A 57 9.50 -12.30 -7.15
CA LEU A 57 9.49 -10.85 -7.20
C LEU A 57 9.82 -10.24 -5.84
N ALA A 58 9.37 -10.88 -4.77
CA ALA A 58 9.61 -10.38 -3.43
C ALA A 58 11.09 -10.41 -3.05
N ARG A 59 11.87 -11.20 -3.76
CA ARG A 59 13.28 -11.36 -3.41
C ARG A 59 14.17 -10.28 -3.96
N THR A 60 13.63 -9.13 -4.19
CA THR A 60 14.46 -8.00 -4.56
C THR A 60 15.03 -7.40 -3.28
N SER A 61 16.14 -6.70 -3.43
CA SER A 61 16.80 -6.09 -2.27
C SER A 61 16.19 -4.75 -1.90
N GLN A 62 15.13 -4.34 -2.59
CA GLN A 62 14.48 -3.07 -2.32
C GLN A 62 13.06 -3.31 -1.87
N LEU A 63 12.55 -2.42 -1.04
CA LEU A 63 11.16 -2.49 -0.66
C LEU A 63 10.30 -2.11 -1.85
N LEU A 64 9.29 -2.93 -2.13
CA LEU A 64 8.40 -2.65 -3.23
C LEU A 64 7.37 -1.59 -2.86
N CYS A 65 6.97 -1.56 -1.58
CA CYS A 65 6.12 -0.47 -1.10
C CYS A 65 7.04 0.66 -0.67
N ARG A 66 6.78 1.86 -1.14
CA ARG A 66 7.69 2.94 -0.84
C ARG A 66 6.97 4.24 -0.61
N PHE A 67 7.67 5.11 0.11
CA PHE A 67 7.16 6.43 0.41
C PHE A 67 7.34 7.40 -0.74
N SER A 68 8.03 7.00 -1.79
CA SER A 68 8.33 7.94 -2.85
C SER A 68 7.08 8.51 -3.52
N GLN A 69 5.94 7.92 -3.26
CA GLN A 69 4.70 8.43 -3.82
C GLN A 69 4.15 9.59 -3.04
N MET A 70 4.68 9.87 -1.87
CA MET A 70 4.15 10.91 -1.00
C MET A 70 5.23 11.92 -0.66
N SER A 71 4.84 13.18 -0.60
CA SER A 71 5.76 14.21 -0.22
C SER A 71 5.94 14.23 1.30
N ALA A 72 7.02 14.82 1.76
CA ALA A 72 7.24 14.98 3.18
C ALA A 72 6.13 15.79 3.82
N GLU A 73 5.65 16.78 3.09
CA GLU A 73 4.58 17.62 3.59
C GLU A 73 3.33 16.80 3.87
N ARG A 74 3.00 15.91 2.94
CA ARG A 74 1.83 15.07 3.10
C ARG A 74 2.01 14.14 4.29
N LEU A 75 3.18 13.56 4.41
CA LEU A 75 3.45 12.65 5.52
C LEU A 75 3.39 13.39 6.84
N ARG A 76 3.89 14.62 6.86
CA ARG A 76 3.85 15.41 8.08
C ARG A 76 2.42 15.71 8.48
N GLN A 77 1.57 16.00 7.51
CA GLN A 77 0.18 16.27 7.80
C GLN A 77 -0.49 15.07 8.45
N LEU A 78 -0.14 13.88 8.02
CA LEU A 78 -0.72 12.67 8.59
C LEU A 78 -0.30 12.47 10.03
N THR A 79 0.92 12.85 10.36
CA THR A 79 1.41 12.62 11.70
C THR A 79 1.07 13.75 12.67
N ASP A 80 0.89 14.94 12.15
CA ASP A 80 0.69 16.10 13.02
C ASP A 80 -0.74 16.56 13.14
N ASN A 81 -1.67 15.81 12.63
CA ASN A 81 -3.06 16.22 12.68
C ASN A 81 -3.54 16.22 14.12
N PRO A 82 -3.80 17.39 14.69
CA PRO A 82 -4.18 17.45 16.09
C PRO A 82 -5.54 16.87 16.37
N ARG A 83 -6.33 16.68 15.36
CA ARG A 83 -7.62 16.10 15.56
C ARG A 83 -7.57 14.64 15.63
N ASP A 84 -6.40 14.08 15.41
CA ASP A 84 -6.27 12.68 15.34
C ASP A 84 -6.15 12.14 16.69
N GLN A 85 -7.11 12.29 17.46
CA GLN A 85 -7.04 11.82 18.76
C GLN A 85 -7.51 10.46 18.93
N GLY A 86 -7.85 9.76 17.97
CA GLY A 86 -8.33 8.42 18.15
C GLY A 86 -8.35 7.73 16.83
N LEU A 87 -8.86 6.51 16.83
CA LEU A 87 -8.89 5.75 15.62
C LEU A 87 -9.69 6.41 14.52
N ALA A 88 -10.72 7.13 14.90
CA ALA A 88 -11.55 7.77 13.89
C ALA A 88 -10.75 8.80 13.12
N GLY A 89 -9.97 9.59 13.82
CA GLY A 89 -9.15 10.60 13.17
C GLY A 89 -8.09 9.98 12.31
N LEU A 90 -7.43 8.97 12.83
CA LEU A 90 -6.40 8.29 12.08
C LEU A 90 -7.00 7.66 10.83
N HIS A 91 -8.14 7.05 10.99
CA HIS A 91 -8.79 6.40 9.87
C HIS A 91 -9.12 7.41 8.76
N ALA A 92 -9.65 8.54 9.14
CA ALA A 92 -9.99 9.58 8.19
C ALA A 92 -8.73 10.08 7.47
N SER A 93 -7.66 10.24 8.21
CA SER A 93 -6.41 10.71 7.61
C SER A 93 -5.89 9.73 6.59
N LEU A 94 -5.99 8.45 6.88
CA LEU A 94 -5.54 7.45 5.94
C LEU A 94 -6.36 7.46 4.68
N LEU A 95 -7.66 7.66 4.82
CA LEU A 95 -8.52 7.71 3.66
C LEU A 95 -8.19 8.91 2.80
N LEU A 96 -7.98 10.04 3.41
CA LEU A 96 -7.63 11.23 2.66
C LEU A 96 -6.31 11.09 1.95
N ALA A 97 -5.35 10.47 2.62
CA ALA A 97 -4.06 10.26 1.99
C ALA A 97 -4.20 9.35 0.78
N GLY A 98 -5.07 8.38 0.89
CA GLY A 98 -5.28 7.45 -0.20
C GLY A 98 -5.91 8.11 -1.38
N GLU A 99 -6.80 9.13 -1.16
CA GLU A 99 -7.44 9.65 -2.29
C GLU A 99 -6.96 10.97 -2.66
N THR A 100 -6.21 11.58 -2.02
CA THR A 100 -5.87 12.86 -2.47
C THR A 100 -7.04 13.47 -3.14
N PHE A 101 -8.00 12.96 -3.01
CA PHE A 101 -9.04 13.14 -3.33
C PHE A 101 -10.14 12.97 -2.92
N GLU A 102 -11.03 12.44 -3.00
CA GLU A 102 -12.03 12.16 -2.70
C GLU A 102 -12.90 11.64 -2.30
N PRO A 103 -13.71 11.43 -2.22
CA PRO A 103 -14.35 10.74 -1.51
C PRO A 103 -15.06 9.80 -1.68
N MET A 104 -15.47 9.30 -1.90
CA MET A 104 -16.21 8.60 -1.88
C MET A 104 -17.03 8.37 -1.36
N PRO A 105 -17.44 8.41 -1.41
CA PRO A 105 -18.13 8.15 -0.75
C PRO A 105 -18.61 7.59 -0.19
N ALA A 106 -18.84 7.44 -0.38
CA ALA A 106 -19.16 6.93 0.30
C ALA A 106 -19.18 6.29 0.71
N GLU A 107 -18.82 6.25 0.39
CA GLU A 107 -18.82 5.79 0.80
C GLU A 107 -18.56 5.36 1.34
N ASP A 108 -18.60 5.31 0.86
CA ASP A 108 -18.44 4.89 1.36
C ASP A 108 -18.19 4.40 1.89
N THR A 109 -18.22 4.17 1.45
CA THR A 109 -18.14 3.76 1.88
C THR A 109 -18.02 3.39 2.29
N LYS A 110 -18.13 3.30 1.89
CA LYS A 110 -18.18 3.06 2.15
C LYS A 110 -18.30 2.93 2.53
#